data_370204f9d7ba165f5c86925f53b823ed
#
_entry.id   370204f9d7ba165f5c86925f53b823ed
#
_cell.length_a   1.000
_cell.length_b   1.000
_cell.length_c   1.000
_cell.angle_alpha   90.00
_cell.angle_beta   90.00
_cell.angle_gamma   90.00
#
_symmetry.space_group_name_H-M   'P 1'
#
loop_
_entity.id
_entity.type
_entity.pdbx_description
1 polymer ?
#
loop_
_entity_poly.entity_id
_entity_poly.type
_entity_poly.pdbx_seq_one_letter_code
_entity_poly.pdbx_strand_id
1 'polypeptide(L)'
;MNPYLDLYLTFARIGVCTFGGGYAMLPILQREVVENRHWATEDELMDYYAIGQCTPGVIAVNTSTFIGYKTHGILGGIAATAGMITPSLIIITIIAAFIQQFAHLAVVQHAFAGIRIAVCALVLQSVWKMAKKGVVDVPTSVILLVTFAAVAFFGVSPVVMVIIAAAAGIIIGMIRRKRA
;
A
#
# COMPACT_ATOMS: atom_id res chain seq x y z
N MET A 1 -29.17 13.73 -2.63
CA MET A 1 -28.07 13.35 -3.54
C MET A 1 -28.04 11.83 -3.61
N ASN A 2 -27.73 11.24 -4.75
CA ASN A 2 -27.65 9.77 -4.83
C ASN A 2 -26.56 9.30 -3.83
N PRO A 3 -26.81 8.32 -2.94
CA PRO A 3 -25.86 7.91 -1.90
C PRO A 3 -24.54 7.37 -2.48
N TYR A 4 -24.59 6.73 -3.62
CA TYR A 4 -23.37 6.24 -4.31
C TYR A 4 -22.51 7.39 -4.86
N LEU A 5 -23.17 8.45 -5.36
CA LEU A 5 -22.46 9.64 -5.85
C LEU A 5 -21.83 10.41 -4.68
N ASP A 6 -22.49 10.44 -3.53
CA ASP A 6 -21.96 11.06 -2.33
C ASP A 6 -20.71 10.33 -1.82
N LEU A 7 -20.75 9.00 -1.77
CA LEU A 7 -19.58 8.17 -1.48
C LEU A 7 -18.44 8.45 -2.47
N TYR A 8 -18.73 8.37 -3.77
CA TYR A 8 -17.73 8.61 -4.81
C TYR A 8 -17.06 9.99 -4.68
N LEU A 9 -17.84 11.06 -4.54
CA LEU A 9 -17.29 12.42 -4.46
C LEU A 9 -16.53 12.67 -3.16
N THR A 10 -16.98 12.11 -2.05
CA THR A 10 -16.27 12.23 -0.77
C THR A 10 -14.91 11.54 -0.84
N PHE A 11 -14.87 10.30 -1.31
CA PHE A 11 -13.61 9.59 -1.46
C PHE A 11 -12.72 10.16 -2.57
N ALA A 12 -13.30 10.77 -3.62
CA ALA A 12 -12.53 11.50 -4.61
C ALA A 12 -11.83 12.73 -4.00
N ARG A 13 -12.52 13.49 -3.15
CA ARG A 13 -11.89 14.61 -2.42
C ARG A 13 -10.77 14.13 -1.51
N ILE A 14 -10.98 13.04 -0.76
CA ILE A 14 -9.95 12.43 0.08
C ILE A 14 -8.76 11.99 -0.79
N GLY A 15 -9.00 11.35 -1.93
CA GLY A 15 -7.98 10.91 -2.87
C GLY A 15 -7.11 12.03 -3.43
N VAL A 16 -7.71 13.20 -3.76
CA VAL A 16 -6.97 14.39 -4.17
C VAL A 16 -6.09 14.95 -3.05
N CYS A 17 -6.58 14.92 -1.81
CA CYS A 17 -5.88 15.49 -0.65
C CYS A 17 -4.86 14.52 -0.03
N THR A 18 -4.77 13.29 -0.51
CA THR A 18 -3.89 12.27 0.05
C THR A 18 -2.49 12.38 -0.53
N PHE A 19 -1.66 13.19 0.09
CA PHE A 19 -0.23 13.28 -0.20
C PHE A 19 0.56 12.62 0.93
N GLY A 20 1.31 11.54 0.62
CA GLY A 20 2.16 10.87 1.59
C GLY A 20 1.79 9.41 1.86
N GLY A 21 2.32 8.86 2.94
CA GLY A 21 2.07 7.47 3.33
C GLY A 21 0.72 7.28 4.03
N GLY A 22 0.32 6.01 4.23
CA GLY A 22 -0.98 5.63 4.81
C GLY A 22 -1.37 6.39 6.08
N TYR A 23 -0.44 6.64 6.99
CA TYR A 23 -0.72 7.36 8.23
C TYR A 23 -1.10 8.84 8.04
N ALA A 24 -0.60 9.49 6.99
CA ALA A 24 -0.88 10.91 6.73
C ALA A 24 -2.35 11.18 6.35
N MET A 25 -3.06 10.15 5.86
CA MET A 25 -4.45 10.29 5.46
C MET A 25 -5.46 9.98 6.57
N LEU A 26 -5.02 9.36 7.69
CA LEU A 26 -5.91 9.00 8.78
C LEU A 26 -6.70 10.21 9.33
N PRO A 27 -6.08 11.37 9.58
CA PRO A 27 -6.83 12.57 10.03
C PRO A 27 -7.88 13.05 9.02
N ILE A 28 -7.59 12.91 7.72
CA ILE A 28 -8.53 13.32 6.66
C ILE A 28 -9.72 12.37 6.63
N LEU A 29 -9.46 11.06 6.72
CA LEU A 29 -10.50 10.05 6.82
C LEU A 29 -11.37 10.23 8.07
N GLN A 30 -10.75 10.48 9.23
CA GLN A 30 -11.45 10.71 10.49
C GLN A 30 -12.42 11.90 10.35
N ARG A 31 -11.92 13.03 9.87
CA ARG A 31 -12.76 14.22 9.67
C ARG A 31 -13.91 13.97 8.69
N GLU A 32 -13.63 13.38 7.52
CA GLU A 32 -14.67 13.23 6.49
C GLU A 32 -15.65 12.10 6.78
N VAL A 33 -15.18 10.96 7.29
CA VAL A 33 -15.98 9.74 7.45
C VAL A 33 -16.67 9.67 8.81
N VAL A 34 -15.96 10.11 9.88
CA VAL A 34 -16.48 10.04 11.25
C VAL A 34 -17.22 11.34 11.61
N GLU A 35 -16.54 12.49 11.51
CA GLU A 35 -17.08 13.77 11.99
C GLU A 35 -18.14 14.35 11.05
N ASN A 36 -17.87 14.39 9.74
CA ASN A 36 -18.77 15.06 8.78
C ASN A 36 -19.92 14.16 8.30
N ARG A 37 -19.65 12.89 8.07
CA ARG A 37 -20.61 11.97 7.42
C ARG A 37 -21.20 10.93 8.37
N HIS A 38 -20.58 10.65 9.50
CA HIS A 38 -21.01 9.63 10.46
C HIS A 38 -21.21 8.24 9.84
N TRP A 39 -20.37 7.90 8.82
CA TRP A 39 -20.43 6.60 8.17
C TRP A 39 -19.74 5.50 8.98
N ALA A 40 -18.84 5.87 9.85
CA ALA A 40 -18.19 4.98 10.80
C ALA A 40 -17.90 5.71 12.11
N THR A 41 -17.72 4.95 13.19
CA THR A 41 -17.15 5.46 14.43
C THR A 41 -15.64 5.54 14.33
N GLU A 42 -14.99 6.20 15.28
CA GLU A 42 -13.52 6.28 15.33
C GLU A 42 -12.89 4.90 15.48
N ASP A 43 -13.44 4.06 16.37
CA ASP A 43 -12.97 2.69 16.59
C ASP A 43 -13.10 1.84 15.33
N GLU A 44 -14.24 1.92 14.64
CA GLU A 44 -14.46 1.20 13.38
C GLU A 44 -13.50 1.66 12.28
N LEU A 45 -13.22 2.96 12.19
CA LEU A 45 -12.24 3.48 11.23
C LEU A 45 -10.84 2.93 11.51
N MET A 46 -10.45 2.85 12.78
CA MET A 46 -9.17 2.29 13.20
C MET A 46 -9.08 0.79 12.89
N ASP A 47 -10.16 0.04 13.10
CA ASP A 47 -10.24 -1.38 12.75
C ASP A 47 -10.11 -1.60 11.24
N TYR A 48 -10.85 -0.85 10.42
CA TYR A 48 -10.74 -0.93 8.95
C TYR A 48 -9.35 -0.53 8.46
N TYR A 49 -8.75 0.45 9.11
CA TYR A 49 -7.40 0.86 8.80
C TYR A 49 -6.37 -0.24 9.14
N ALA A 50 -6.50 -0.89 10.30
CA ALA A 50 -5.65 -2.00 10.70
C ALA A 50 -5.79 -3.21 9.76
N ILE A 51 -7.03 -3.58 9.40
CA ILE A 51 -7.30 -4.64 8.41
C ILE A 51 -6.73 -4.25 7.04
N GLY A 52 -6.88 -2.98 6.66
CA GLY A 52 -6.32 -2.44 5.42
C GLY A 52 -4.81 -2.54 5.33
N GLN A 53 -4.08 -2.48 6.45
CA GLN A 53 -2.63 -2.71 6.50
C GLN A 53 -2.25 -4.17 6.28
N CYS A 54 -3.10 -5.11 6.69
CA CYS A 54 -2.88 -6.55 6.52
C CYS A 54 -3.35 -7.05 5.15
N THR A 55 -4.15 -6.26 4.43
CA THR A 55 -4.70 -6.62 3.13
C THR A 55 -3.76 -6.12 2.02
N PRO A 56 -3.45 -6.94 1.00
CA PRO A 56 -2.65 -6.48 -0.14
C PRO A 56 -3.28 -5.27 -0.83
N GLY A 57 -2.45 -4.27 -1.16
CA GLY A 57 -2.90 -3.06 -1.84
C GLY A 57 -2.61 -1.78 -1.08
N VAL A 58 -3.17 -0.67 -1.55
CA VAL A 58 -3.03 0.65 -0.92
C VAL A 58 -4.01 0.74 0.25
N ILE A 59 -3.51 1.00 1.45
CA ILE A 59 -4.30 1.07 2.70
C ILE A 59 -5.52 1.99 2.53
N ALA A 60 -5.33 3.15 1.88
CA ALA A 60 -6.38 4.10 1.58
C ALA A 60 -7.55 3.51 0.80
N VAL A 61 -7.22 2.76 -0.24
CA VAL A 61 -8.19 2.11 -1.13
C VAL A 61 -8.92 1.00 -0.38
N ASN A 62 -8.18 0.18 0.37
CA ASN A 62 -8.79 -0.89 1.18
C ASN A 62 -9.76 -0.30 2.22
N THR A 63 -9.34 0.72 2.97
CA THR A 63 -10.17 1.38 3.98
C THR A 63 -11.41 2.02 3.36
N SER A 64 -11.27 2.70 2.21
CA SER A 64 -12.42 3.29 1.49
C SER A 64 -13.42 2.22 1.03
N THR A 65 -12.91 1.07 0.58
CA THR A 65 -13.73 -0.08 0.17
C THR A 65 -14.54 -0.63 1.35
N PHE A 66 -13.90 -0.81 2.52
CA PHE A 66 -14.60 -1.30 3.72
C PHE A 66 -15.69 -0.34 4.20
N ILE A 67 -15.40 0.96 4.24
CA ILE A 67 -16.39 1.99 4.63
C ILE A 67 -17.55 2.02 3.63
N GLY A 68 -17.25 2.03 2.33
CA GLY A 68 -18.26 2.01 1.29
C GLY A 68 -19.13 0.75 1.34
N TYR A 69 -18.53 -0.40 1.59
CA TYR A 69 -19.26 -1.66 1.77
C TYR A 69 -20.16 -1.65 3.01
N LYS A 70 -19.68 -1.13 4.13
CA LYS A 70 -20.48 -0.98 5.34
C LYS A 70 -21.71 -0.12 5.11
N THR A 71 -21.56 0.98 4.38
CA THR A 71 -22.64 1.97 4.20
C THR A 71 -23.71 1.51 3.20
N HIS A 72 -23.30 0.99 2.05
CA HIS A 72 -24.22 0.66 0.93
C HIS A 72 -23.87 -0.66 0.23
N GLY A 73 -23.30 -1.63 0.95
CA GLY A 73 -22.99 -2.95 0.42
C GLY A 73 -21.97 -2.91 -0.72
N ILE A 74 -22.03 -3.89 -1.61
CA ILE A 74 -21.06 -4.09 -2.70
C ILE A 74 -20.96 -2.84 -3.60
N LEU A 75 -22.09 -2.24 -3.99
CA LEU A 75 -22.09 -1.05 -4.83
C LEU A 75 -21.49 0.17 -4.13
N GLY A 76 -21.70 0.28 -2.82
CA GLY A 76 -21.05 1.31 -2.00
C GLY A 76 -19.54 1.14 -1.95
N GLY A 77 -19.06 -0.09 -1.79
CA GLY A 77 -17.63 -0.40 -1.86
C GLY A 77 -17.02 -0.05 -3.21
N ILE A 78 -17.67 -0.38 -4.30
CA ILE A 78 -17.22 -0.04 -5.66
C ILE A 78 -17.18 1.48 -5.85
N ALA A 79 -18.24 2.21 -5.44
CA ALA A 79 -18.31 3.66 -5.58
C ALA A 79 -17.21 4.38 -4.77
N ALA A 80 -16.97 3.97 -3.53
CA ALA A 80 -15.93 4.53 -2.67
C ALA A 80 -14.52 4.25 -3.22
N THR A 81 -14.27 3.03 -3.67
CA THR A 81 -13.00 2.63 -4.29
C THR A 81 -12.74 3.41 -5.57
N ALA A 82 -13.72 3.49 -6.47
CA ALA A 82 -13.62 4.25 -7.71
C ALA A 82 -13.36 5.73 -7.41
N GLY A 83 -14.06 6.31 -6.44
CA GLY A 83 -13.82 7.69 -6.00
C GLY A 83 -12.38 7.90 -5.55
N MET A 84 -11.83 7.01 -4.72
CA MET A 84 -10.47 7.11 -4.20
C MET A 84 -9.39 7.04 -5.30
N ILE A 85 -9.61 6.22 -6.33
CA ILE A 85 -8.62 5.95 -7.39
C ILE A 85 -8.70 6.98 -8.52
N THR A 86 -9.91 7.45 -8.87
CA THR A 86 -10.13 8.31 -10.05
C THR A 86 -9.23 9.55 -10.11
N PRO A 87 -9.06 10.34 -9.04
CA PRO A 87 -8.20 11.54 -9.10
C PRO A 87 -6.75 11.19 -9.44
N SER A 88 -6.23 10.13 -8.84
CA SER A 88 -4.87 9.66 -9.11
C SER A 88 -4.69 9.23 -10.57
N LEU A 89 -5.66 8.52 -11.13
CA LEU A 89 -5.64 8.12 -12.54
C LEU A 89 -5.67 9.33 -13.47
N ILE A 90 -6.53 10.32 -13.18
CA ILE A 90 -6.62 11.54 -13.98
C ILE A 90 -5.29 12.30 -13.95
N ILE A 91 -4.73 12.53 -12.75
CA ILE A 91 -3.48 13.27 -12.58
C ILE A 91 -2.33 12.56 -13.28
N ILE A 92 -2.19 11.25 -13.09
CA ILE A 92 -1.12 10.45 -13.72
C ILE A 92 -1.26 10.47 -15.23
N THR A 93 -2.48 10.33 -15.77
CA THR A 93 -2.72 10.34 -17.21
C THR A 93 -2.35 11.70 -17.83
N ILE A 94 -2.75 12.79 -17.20
CA ILE A 94 -2.40 14.15 -17.64
C ILE A 94 -0.88 14.33 -17.62
N ILE A 95 -0.23 14.00 -16.50
CA ILE A 95 1.23 14.11 -16.35
C ILE A 95 1.93 13.25 -17.40
N ALA A 96 1.51 12.01 -17.63
CA ALA A 96 2.10 11.12 -18.61
C ALA A 96 2.00 11.68 -20.04
N ALA A 97 0.84 12.25 -20.41
CA ALA A 97 0.64 12.87 -21.70
C ALA A 97 1.58 14.07 -21.91
N PHE A 98 1.72 14.93 -20.89
CA PHE A 98 2.66 16.06 -20.93
C PHE A 98 4.11 15.59 -21.01
N ILE A 99 4.52 14.63 -20.19
CA ILE A 99 5.90 14.15 -20.16
C ILE A 99 6.32 13.54 -21.48
N GLN A 100 5.44 12.81 -22.18
CA GLN A 100 5.76 12.24 -23.50
C GLN A 100 6.18 13.30 -24.53
N GLN A 101 5.58 14.48 -24.48
CA GLN A 101 5.92 15.58 -25.40
C GLN A 101 7.28 16.20 -25.07
N PHE A 102 7.71 16.18 -23.83
CA PHE A 102 8.94 16.83 -23.35
C PHE A 102 10.05 15.87 -22.96
N ALA A 103 9.83 14.55 -23.12
CA ALA A 103 10.77 13.50 -22.70
C ALA A 103 12.16 13.61 -23.39
N HIS A 104 12.23 14.26 -24.55
CA HIS A 104 13.48 14.46 -25.30
C HIS A 104 14.31 15.62 -24.77
N LEU A 105 13.76 16.50 -23.93
CA LEU A 105 14.49 17.64 -23.38
C LEU A 105 15.49 17.18 -22.32
N ALA A 106 16.75 17.66 -22.43
CA ALA A 106 17.83 17.30 -21.51
C ALA A 106 17.47 17.58 -20.04
N VAL A 107 16.79 18.70 -19.77
CA VAL A 107 16.34 19.07 -18.41
C VAL A 107 15.40 18.03 -17.84
N VAL A 108 14.46 17.52 -18.64
CA VAL A 108 13.49 16.48 -18.21
C VAL A 108 14.21 15.15 -17.95
N GLN A 109 15.16 14.78 -18.82
CA GLN A 109 15.96 13.57 -18.64
C GLN A 109 16.81 13.63 -17.36
N HIS A 110 17.44 14.77 -17.07
CA HIS A 110 18.20 14.96 -15.85
C HIS A 110 17.30 14.93 -14.60
N ALA A 111 16.11 15.51 -14.65
CA ALA A 111 15.14 15.45 -13.57
C ALA A 111 14.72 13.99 -13.28
N PHE A 112 14.42 13.22 -14.32
CA PHE A 112 14.10 11.79 -14.18
C PHE A 112 15.28 10.97 -13.66
N ALA A 113 16.49 11.25 -14.08
CA ALA A 113 17.67 10.60 -13.52
C ALA A 113 17.80 10.85 -12.01
N GLY A 114 17.60 12.10 -11.56
CA GLY A 114 17.57 12.44 -10.13
C GLY A 114 16.47 11.70 -9.36
N ILE A 115 15.24 11.66 -9.90
CA ILE A 115 14.12 10.93 -9.29
C ILE A 115 14.42 9.43 -9.18
N ARG A 116 15.01 8.81 -10.20
CA ARG A 116 15.40 7.38 -10.16
C ARG A 116 16.39 7.10 -9.05
N ILE A 117 17.39 7.95 -8.87
CA ILE A 117 18.38 7.80 -7.79
C ILE A 117 17.71 7.95 -6.43
N ALA A 118 16.84 8.95 -6.24
CA ALA A 118 16.11 9.15 -5.00
C ALA A 118 15.20 7.95 -4.67
N VAL A 119 14.48 7.41 -5.65
CA VAL A 119 13.63 6.22 -5.47
C VAL A 119 14.48 4.99 -5.11
N CYS A 120 15.61 4.78 -5.77
CA CYS A 120 16.54 3.70 -5.41
C CYS A 120 17.03 3.82 -3.96
N ALA A 121 17.38 5.03 -3.52
CA ALA A 121 17.81 5.28 -2.14
C ALA A 121 16.69 4.99 -1.13
N LEU A 122 15.45 5.39 -1.41
CA LEU A 122 14.28 5.11 -0.56
C LEU A 122 13.98 3.61 -0.48
N VAL A 123 14.07 2.88 -1.60
CA VAL A 123 13.89 1.43 -1.63
C VAL A 123 14.97 0.74 -0.80
N LEU A 124 16.24 1.11 -0.99
CA LEU A 124 17.35 0.56 -0.21
C LEU A 124 17.19 0.83 1.28
N GLN A 125 16.78 2.05 1.66
CA GLN A 125 16.50 2.39 3.05
C GLN A 125 15.37 1.53 3.64
N SER A 126 14.31 1.30 2.86
CA SER A 126 13.17 0.46 3.28
C SER A 126 13.59 -0.99 3.47
N VAL A 127 14.33 -1.55 2.51
CA VAL A 127 14.90 -2.91 2.61
C VAL A 127 15.79 -3.03 3.84
N TRP A 128 16.66 -2.04 4.08
CA TRP A 128 17.54 -2.03 5.24
C TRP A 128 16.78 -2.02 6.58
N LYS A 129 15.73 -1.17 6.67
CA LYS A 129 14.86 -1.13 7.87
C LYS A 129 14.14 -2.45 8.09
N MET A 130 13.61 -3.05 7.02
CA MET A 130 12.93 -4.35 7.09
C MET A 130 13.91 -5.47 7.47
N ALA A 131 15.09 -5.51 6.87
CA ALA A 131 16.13 -6.48 7.19
C ALA A 131 16.53 -6.39 8.66
N LYS A 132 16.78 -5.19 9.19
CA LYS A 132 17.11 -5.01 10.63
C LYS A 132 16.04 -5.51 11.59
N LYS A 133 14.76 -5.45 11.21
CA LYS A 133 13.64 -5.92 12.04
C LYS A 133 13.35 -7.40 11.84
N GLY A 134 13.51 -7.90 10.61
CA GLY A 134 13.17 -9.28 10.24
C GLY A 134 14.28 -10.28 10.50
N VAL A 135 15.53 -9.84 10.45
CA VAL A 135 16.70 -10.73 10.68
C VAL A 135 17.10 -10.67 12.15
N VAL A 136 16.53 -11.57 12.93
CA VAL A 136 16.79 -11.67 14.39
C VAL A 136 17.86 -12.73 14.68
N ASP A 137 17.91 -13.79 13.88
CA ASP A 137 18.74 -14.98 14.10
C ASP A 137 19.44 -15.46 12.81
N VAL A 138 20.47 -16.30 12.99
CA VAL A 138 21.19 -16.92 11.87
C VAL A 138 20.27 -17.68 10.90
N PRO A 139 19.29 -18.51 11.34
CA PRO A 139 18.35 -19.15 10.43
C PRO A 139 17.53 -18.16 9.60
N THR A 140 17.12 -17.04 10.18
CA THR A 140 16.36 -16.00 9.47
C THR A 140 17.23 -15.31 8.42
N SER A 141 18.53 -15.10 8.71
CA SER A 141 19.50 -14.60 7.73
C SER A 141 19.67 -15.55 6.56
N VAL A 142 19.75 -16.85 6.81
CA VAL A 142 19.86 -17.88 5.77
C VAL A 142 18.60 -17.90 4.90
N ILE A 143 17.41 -17.86 5.50
CA ILE A 143 16.14 -17.80 4.76
C ILE A 143 16.10 -16.55 3.87
N LEU A 144 16.51 -15.38 4.39
CA LEU A 144 16.57 -14.14 3.62
C LEU A 144 17.48 -14.31 2.39
N LEU A 145 18.71 -14.79 2.58
CA LEU A 145 19.69 -14.93 1.51
C LEU A 145 19.24 -15.95 0.46
N VAL A 146 18.71 -17.10 0.89
CA VAL A 146 18.20 -18.14 -0.01
C VAL A 146 17.01 -17.62 -0.81
N THR A 147 16.06 -16.93 -0.14
CA THR A 147 14.90 -16.35 -0.81
C THR A 147 15.32 -15.29 -1.82
N PHE A 148 16.24 -14.42 -1.44
CA PHE A 148 16.77 -13.40 -2.35
C PHE A 148 17.45 -14.03 -3.57
N ALA A 149 18.34 -15.02 -3.36
CA ALA A 149 19.01 -15.71 -4.44
C ALA A 149 18.02 -16.45 -5.37
N ALA A 150 17.03 -17.13 -4.81
CA ALA A 150 16.01 -17.84 -5.58
C ALA A 150 15.19 -16.90 -6.47
N VAL A 151 14.77 -15.75 -5.95
CA VAL A 151 14.00 -14.77 -6.72
C VAL A 151 14.89 -14.04 -7.73
N ALA A 152 16.08 -13.60 -7.34
CA ALA A 152 16.95 -12.76 -8.16
C ALA A 152 17.62 -13.52 -9.31
N PHE A 153 18.07 -14.76 -9.07
CA PHE A 153 18.84 -15.53 -10.05
C PHE A 153 18.03 -16.62 -10.77
N PHE A 154 17.04 -17.19 -10.08
CA PHE A 154 16.23 -18.29 -10.64
C PHE A 154 14.82 -17.84 -11.09
N GLY A 155 14.45 -16.57 -10.87
CA GLY A 155 13.16 -16.03 -11.30
C GLY A 155 11.94 -16.69 -10.62
N VAL A 156 12.14 -17.30 -9.45
CA VAL A 156 11.04 -17.94 -8.71
C VAL A 156 10.03 -16.88 -8.27
N SER A 157 8.74 -17.19 -8.40
CA SER A 157 7.67 -16.27 -7.98
C SER A 157 7.82 -15.89 -6.50
N PRO A 158 7.81 -14.60 -6.16
CA PRO A 158 7.87 -14.13 -4.77
C PRO A 158 6.79 -14.75 -3.88
N VAL A 159 5.59 -15.00 -4.42
CA VAL A 159 4.47 -15.61 -3.69
C VAL A 159 4.83 -17.03 -3.21
N VAL A 160 5.43 -17.83 -4.09
CA VAL A 160 5.88 -19.19 -3.75
C VAL A 160 6.95 -19.14 -2.67
N MET A 161 7.89 -18.19 -2.79
CA MET A 161 8.97 -18.03 -1.80
C MET A 161 8.45 -17.60 -0.42
N VAL A 162 7.41 -16.76 -0.36
CA VAL A 162 6.75 -16.38 0.91
C VAL A 162 6.16 -17.61 1.59
N ILE A 163 5.46 -18.48 0.85
CA ILE A 163 4.86 -19.71 1.39
C ILE A 163 5.96 -20.66 1.93
N ILE A 164 7.02 -20.86 1.14
CA ILE A 164 8.16 -21.72 1.54
C ILE A 164 8.85 -21.15 2.78
N ALA A 165 9.14 -19.84 2.79
CA ALA A 165 9.80 -19.19 3.92
C ALA A 165 8.95 -19.24 5.19
N ALA A 166 7.63 -19.06 5.08
CA ALA A 166 6.70 -19.19 6.19
C ALA A 166 6.68 -20.62 6.76
N ALA A 167 6.59 -21.63 5.89
CA ALA A 167 6.66 -23.04 6.31
C ALA A 167 7.99 -23.37 7.01
N ALA A 168 9.12 -22.94 6.44
CA ALA A 168 10.44 -23.12 7.04
C ALA A 168 10.56 -22.43 8.41
N GLY A 169 10.05 -21.21 8.53
CA GLY A 169 10.03 -20.46 9.78
C GLY A 169 9.23 -21.15 10.88
N ILE A 170 8.05 -21.69 10.55
CA ILE A 170 7.21 -22.45 11.47
C ILE A 170 7.94 -23.72 11.95
N ILE A 171 8.53 -24.49 11.02
CA ILE A 171 9.25 -25.72 11.34
C ILE A 171 10.43 -25.43 12.28
N ILE A 172 11.24 -24.41 11.98
CA ILE A 172 12.38 -24.01 12.82
C ILE A 172 11.89 -23.56 14.20
N GLY A 173 10.81 -22.79 14.27
CA GLY A 173 10.20 -22.34 15.52
C GLY A 173 9.71 -23.53 16.38
N MET A 174 9.07 -24.53 15.78
CA MET A 174 8.62 -25.74 16.46
C MET A 174 9.79 -26.57 17.01
N ILE A 175 10.88 -26.71 16.23
CA ILE A 175 12.08 -27.45 16.66
C ILE A 175 12.77 -26.75 17.86
N ARG A 176 12.85 -25.42 17.83
CA ARG A 176 13.41 -24.63 18.93
C ARG A 176 12.59 -24.76 20.21
N ARG A 177 11.25 -24.71 20.09
CA ARG A 177 10.35 -24.84 21.23
C ARG A 177 10.42 -26.23 21.92
N LYS A 178 10.81 -27.28 21.17
CA LYS A 178 11.02 -28.63 21.73
C LYS A 178 12.37 -28.79 22.43
N ARG A 179 13.31 -27.87 22.18
CA ARG A 179 14.67 -27.93 22.78
C ARG A 179 14.88 -26.97 23.96
N ALA A 180 13.93 -26.07 24.20
CA ALA A 180 13.86 -25.20 25.39
C ALA A 180 12.89 -25.78 26.43
#